data_42ad40bc6c37999533005ebc7d33610a
#
_entry.id   42ad40bc6c37999533005ebc7d33610a
#
_cell.length_a   1.000
_cell.length_b   1.000
_cell.length_c   1.000
_cell.angle_alpha   90.00
_cell.angle_beta   90.00
_cell.angle_gamma   90.00
#
_symmetry.space_group_name_H-M   'P 1'
#
loop_
_entity.id
_entity.type
_entity.pdbx_description
1 polymer ?
#
loop_
_entity_poly.entity_id
_entity_poly.type
_entity_poly.pdbx_seq_one_letter_code
_entity_poly.pdbx_strand_id
1 'polypeptide(L)'
;MITRLTLRNFKSVGEQIYDFTRFDLLVGRNNSGKSTVLQALAIWQFCVDEFHRSKRSGSVGIQVVLPNFTALPVPEFNLLWKNRADRSYPIVNGKKKQQFILIEIQVEWRHSSEESGSFGVALRYHSPQTIYAIPMGGWAAFRAFELKGKLPKIAYVPPFSGLEPTEKWLDISPIRQQVGKGQPGSVLRNLLLRVCPPPQRG
;
A
#
# COMPACT_ATOMS: atom_id res chain seq x y z
N MET A 1 11.09 1.31 -13.31
CA MET A 1 10.21 2.50 -13.32
C MET A 1 8.76 2.03 -13.35
N ILE A 2 7.88 2.57 -12.49
CA ILE A 2 6.43 2.31 -12.57
C ILE A 2 5.91 3.01 -13.82
N THR A 3 5.04 2.33 -14.57
CA THR A 3 4.46 2.85 -15.82
C THR A 3 2.95 3.04 -15.73
N ARG A 4 2.27 2.25 -14.88
CA ARG A 4 0.81 2.34 -14.73
C ARG A 4 0.36 1.91 -13.34
N LEU A 5 -0.69 2.55 -12.85
CA LEU A 5 -1.44 2.17 -11.65
C LEU A 5 -2.92 2.08 -12.01
N THR A 6 -3.54 0.95 -11.77
CA THR A 6 -4.99 0.78 -11.87
C THR A 6 -5.56 0.62 -10.46
N LEU A 7 -6.55 1.44 -10.13
CA LEU A 7 -7.25 1.43 -8.84
C LEU A 7 -8.71 1.08 -9.02
N ARG A 8 -9.24 0.23 -8.11
CA ARG A 8 -10.67 -0.04 -8.00
C ARG A 8 -11.14 0.07 -6.55
N ASN A 9 -12.30 0.70 -6.36
CA ASN A 9 -13.02 0.81 -5.10
C ASN A 9 -12.23 1.44 -3.94
N PHE A 10 -11.25 2.29 -4.23
CA PHE A 10 -10.37 2.87 -3.23
C PHE A 10 -10.72 4.33 -2.94
N LYS A 11 -11.13 4.63 -1.71
CA LYS A 11 -11.55 5.97 -1.24
C LYS A 11 -12.64 6.58 -2.13
N SER A 12 -12.36 7.70 -2.81
CA SER A 12 -13.30 8.33 -3.76
C SER A 12 -13.27 7.69 -5.15
N VAL A 13 -12.28 6.83 -5.44
CA VAL A 13 -12.07 6.24 -6.75
C VAL A 13 -12.94 5.00 -6.93
N GLY A 14 -13.76 4.95 -7.98
CA GLY A 14 -14.47 3.73 -8.40
C GLY A 14 -13.56 2.82 -9.19
N GLU A 15 -13.18 3.28 -10.39
CA GLU A 15 -12.16 2.68 -11.23
C GLU A 15 -11.40 3.81 -11.93
N GLN A 16 -10.09 3.77 -11.88
CA GLN A 16 -9.21 4.78 -12.49
C GLN A 16 -7.87 4.17 -12.87
N ILE A 17 -7.36 4.60 -14.02
CA ILE A 17 -6.05 4.24 -14.51
C ILE A 17 -5.19 5.51 -14.53
N TYR A 18 -3.96 5.38 -14.06
CA TYR A 18 -2.95 6.44 -14.06
C TYR A 18 -1.73 5.92 -14.80
N ASP A 19 -1.34 6.59 -15.86
CA ASP A 19 -0.09 6.32 -16.57
C ASP A 19 1.00 7.23 -16.03
N PHE A 20 2.19 6.68 -15.84
CA PHE A 20 3.35 7.39 -15.29
C PHE A 20 4.51 7.42 -16.27
N THR A 21 5.25 8.51 -16.19
CA THR A 21 6.49 8.74 -16.88
C THR A 21 7.67 8.69 -15.89
N ARG A 22 8.81 9.22 -16.29
CA ARG A 22 9.99 9.27 -15.43
C ARG A 22 9.85 10.26 -14.27
N PHE A 23 9.06 11.30 -14.48
CA PHE A 23 8.74 12.35 -13.52
C PHE A 23 7.32 12.82 -13.77
N ASP A 24 6.46 12.76 -12.75
CA ASP A 24 5.07 13.18 -12.86
C ASP A 24 4.73 14.15 -11.73
N LEU A 25 4.01 15.21 -12.06
CA LEU A 25 3.49 16.18 -11.12
C LEU A 25 1.97 16.08 -11.04
N LEU A 26 1.46 15.71 -9.88
CA LEU A 26 0.02 15.65 -9.61
C LEU A 26 -0.49 17.01 -9.14
N VAL A 27 -1.21 17.72 -10.00
CA VAL A 27 -1.77 19.05 -9.72
C VAL A 27 -3.29 18.96 -9.69
N GLY A 28 -3.93 19.75 -8.84
CA GLY A 28 -5.39 19.83 -8.77
C GLY A 28 -5.89 20.38 -7.45
N ARG A 29 -7.20 20.63 -7.35
CA ARG A 29 -7.89 21.13 -6.15
C ARG A 29 -7.76 20.16 -4.98
N ASN A 30 -8.01 20.65 -3.76
CA ASN A 30 -8.13 19.75 -2.59
C ASN A 30 -9.25 18.73 -2.86
N ASN A 31 -9.06 17.51 -2.38
CA ASN A 31 -9.93 16.35 -2.63
C ASN A 31 -10.01 15.83 -4.08
N SER A 32 -9.14 16.28 -4.99
CA SER A 32 -9.09 15.75 -6.38
C SER A 32 -8.45 14.36 -6.51
N GLY A 33 -8.07 13.72 -5.41
CA GLY A 33 -7.50 12.37 -5.42
C GLY A 33 -5.98 12.29 -5.57
N LYS A 34 -5.24 13.42 -5.58
CA LYS A 34 -3.77 13.41 -5.67
C LYS A 34 -3.11 12.50 -4.63
N SER A 35 -3.47 12.69 -3.37
CA SER A 35 -2.95 11.86 -2.27
C SER A 35 -3.43 10.41 -2.36
N THR A 36 -4.59 10.16 -2.97
CA THR A 36 -5.15 8.81 -3.14
C THR A 36 -4.24 7.94 -3.99
N VAL A 37 -3.67 8.50 -5.06
CA VAL A 37 -2.70 7.82 -5.94
C VAL A 37 -1.46 7.37 -5.15
N LEU A 38 -0.84 8.32 -4.44
CA LEU A 38 0.36 8.04 -3.63
C LEU A 38 0.07 7.05 -2.49
N GLN A 39 -1.08 7.18 -1.86
CA GLN A 39 -1.54 6.29 -0.79
C GLN A 39 -1.80 4.86 -1.29
N ALA A 40 -2.33 4.71 -2.50
CA ALA A 40 -2.52 3.39 -3.11
C ALA A 40 -1.17 2.69 -3.36
N LEU A 41 -0.17 3.43 -3.86
CA LEU A 41 1.18 2.92 -4.03
C LEU A 41 1.83 2.51 -2.70
N ALA A 42 1.61 3.31 -1.63
CA ALA A 42 2.07 2.98 -0.28
C ALA A 42 1.43 1.68 0.25
N ILE A 43 0.12 1.49 0.05
CA ILE A 43 -0.58 0.26 0.43
C ILE A 43 -0.06 -0.93 -0.37
N TRP A 44 0.13 -0.76 -1.68
CA TRP A 44 0.67 -1.82 -2.54
C TRP A 44 2.04 -2.29 -2.02
N GLN A 45 2.97 -1.35 -1.74
CA GLN A 45 4.29 -1.67 -1.20
C GLN A 45 4.19 -2.36 0.16
N PHE A 46 3.33 -1.86 1.06
CA PHE A 46 3.09 -2.48 2.35
C PHE A 46 2.65 -3.95 2.20
N CYS A 47 1.70 -4.22 1.31
CA CYS A 47 1.22 -5.59 1.07
C CYS A 47 2.31 -6.48 0.48
N VAL A 48 3.10 -5.98 -0.46
CA VAL A 48 4.26 -6.71 -1.02
C VAL A 48 5.25 -7.07 0.09
N ASP A 49 5.59 -6.13 0.98
CA ASP A 49 6.47 -6.37 2.11
C ASP A 49 5.92 -7.43 3.08
N GLU A 50 4.61 -7.39 3.35
CA GLU A 50 3.95 -8.40 4.19
C GLU A 50 3.89 -9.77 3.50
N PHE A 51 3.71 -9.84 2.19
CA PHE A 51 3.78 -11.08 1.43
C PHE A 51 5.18 -11.69 1.47
N HIS A 52 6.23 -10.88 1.39
CA HIS A 52 7.63 -11.33 1.54
C HIS A 52 7.90 -11.92 2.94
N ARG A 53 7.34 -11.32 3.99
CA ARG A 53 7.49 -11.82 5.37
C ARG A 53 6.69 -13.09 5.61
N SER A 54 5.60 -13.28 4.85
CA SER A 54 4.72 -14.43 5.01
C SER A 54 5.34 -15.67 4.38
N LYS A 55 5.63 -16.69 5.22
CA LYS A 55 6.06 -18.02 4.75
C LYS A 55 4.88 -18.88 4.26
N ARG A 56 3.66 -18.33 4.20
CA ARG A 56 2.46 -19.09 3.86
C ARG A 56 2.38 -19.32 2.35
N SER A 57 2.20 -20.57 1.99
CA SER A 57 1.73 -21.01 0.67
C SER A 57 0.41 -21.73 0.89
N GLY A 58 -0.67 -21.33 0.24
CA GLY A 58 -1.94 -22.07 0.29
C GLY A 58 -3.14 -21.35 0.92
N SER A 59 -2.97 -20.23 1.64
CA SER A 59 -4.11 -19.38 2.03
C SER A 59 -4.44 -18.37 0.94
N VAL A 60 -5.72 -17.95 0.85
CA VAL A 60 -6.17 -16.97 -0.15
C VAL A 60 -5.46 -15.61 0.03
N GLY A 61 -5.01 -15.27 1.25
CA GLY A 61 -4.33 -14.02 1.56
C GLY A 61 -3.78 -14.02 2.99
N ILE A 62 -3.20 -12.89 3.40
CA ILE A 62 -2.72 -12.65 4.76
C ILE A 62 -3.67 -11.75 5.52
N GLN A 63 -3.81 -11.99 6.80
CA GLN A 63 -4.55 -11.12 7.70
C GLN A 63 -3.67 -9.93 8.10
N VAL A 64 -4.23 -8.73 7.96
CA VAL A 64 -3.62 -7.47 8.40
C VAL A 64 -4.51 -6.86 9.47
N VAL A 65 -3.95 -6.61 10.65
CA VAL A 65 -4.63 -5.92 11.74
C VAL A 65 -4.22 -4.45 11.79
N LEU A 66 -5.14 -3.59 12.19
CA LEU A 66 -4.96 -2.13 12.14
C LEU A 66 -3.70 -1.63 12.85
N PRO A 67 -3.29 -2.13 14.04
CA PRO A 67 -2.04 -1.70 14.68
C PRO A 67 -0.77 -1.98 13.87
N ASN A 68 -0.81 -2.98 12.98
CA ASN A 68 0.32 -3.35 12.12
C ASN A 68 0.26 -2.70 10.73
N PHE A 69 -0.84 -2.02 10.41
CA PHE A 69 -1.01 -1.35 9.13
C PHE A 69 -0.32 0.01 9.14
N THR A 70 0.92 0.02 8.67
CA THR A 70 1.78 1.22 8.69
C THR A 70 1.79 1.98 7.35
N ALA A 71 1.02 1.54 6.37
CA ALA A 71 0.95 2.20 5.07
C ALA A 71 0.31 3.60 5.14
N LEU A 72 -0.78 3.71 5.92
CA LEU A 72 -1.55 4.96 6.09
C LEU A 72 -2.10 5.08 7.51
N PRO A 73 -2.21 6.30 8.04
CA PRO A 73 -2.91 6.56 9.29
C PRO A 73 -4.42 6.52 9.04
N VAL A 74 -5.05 5.40 9.35
CA VAL A 74 -6.51 5.26 9.28
C VAL A 74 -7.05 4.79 10.64
N PRO A 75 -8.16 5.35 11.15
CA PRO A 75 -8.75 4.92 12.42
C PRO A 75 -9.50 3.59 12.29
N GLU A 76 -9.99 3.28 11.10
CA GLU A 76 -10.71 2.03 10.77
C GLU A 76 -10.59 1.70 9.29
N PHE A 77 -10.60 0.42 8.95
CA PHE A 77 -10.35 -0.02 7.58
C PHE A 77 -11.47 0.26 6.58
N ASN A 78 -12.72 0.37 7.02
CA ASN A 78 -13.86 0.67 6.12
C ASN A 78 -13.69 2.00 5.36
N LEU A 79 -12.92 2.96 5.93
CA LEU A 79 -12.61 4.24 5.31
C LEU A 79 -11.75 4.14 4.04
N LEU A 80 -11.16 2.98 3.80
CA LEU A 80 -10.41 2.72 2.56
C LEU A 80 -11.35 2.41 1.39
N TRP A 81 -12.58 1.90 1.64
CA TRP A 81 -13.53 1.55 0.60
C TRP A 81 -14.33 2.77 0.13
N LYS A 82 -14.57 2.81 -1.18
CA LYS A 82 -15.45 3.83 -1.76
C LYS A 82 -16.83 3.75 -1.11
N ASN A 83 -17.30 4.91 -0.61
CA ASN A 83 -18.60 5.02 0.11
C ASN A 83 -18.71 4.05 1.30
N ARG A 84 -17.60 3.56 1.85
CA ARG A 84 -17.54 2.52 2.90
C ARG A 84 -18.26 1.22 2.52
N ALA A 85 -18.45 0.97 1.23
CA ALA A 85 -19.15 -0.20 0.72
C ALA A 85 -18.17 -1.35 0.52
N ASP A 86 -18.14 -2.28 1.47
CA ASP A 86 -17.29 -3.48 1.43
C ASP A 86 -18.03 -4.70 0.85
N ARG A 87 -19.36 -4.61 0.68
CA ARG A 87 -20.23 -5.70 0.20
C ARG A 87 -21.31 -5.18 -0.71
N SER A 88 -21.75 -6.06 -1.62
CA SER A 88 -22.94 -5.89 -2.44
C SER A 88 -23.82 -7.13 -2.34
N TYR A 89 -25.09 -6.99 -2.69
CA TYR A 89 -26.08 -8.07 -2.62
C TYR A 89 -26.81 -8.21 -3.95
N PRO A 90 -26.12 -8.60 -5.04
CA PRO A 90 -26.78 -8.80 -6.32
C PRO A 90 -27.79 -9.95 -6.25
N ILE A 91 -28.84 -9.84 -7.06
CA ILE A 91 -29.83 -10.92 -7.22
C ILE A 91 -29.29 -11.87 -8.27
N VAL A 92 -28.97 -13.11 -7.85
CA VAL A 92 -28.51 -14.19 -8.74
C VAL A 92 -29.52 -15.34 -8.62
N ASN A 93 -30.12 -15.72 -9.73
CA ASN A 93 -31.17 -16.77 -9.76
C ASN A 93 -32.31 -16.51 -8.77
N GLY A 94 -32.81 -15.27 -8.69
CA GLY A 94 -33.91 -14.86 -7.81
C GLY A 94 -33.56 -14.76 -6.32
N LYS A 95 -32.31 -14.99 -5.92
CA LYS A 95 -31.85 -14.91 -4.52
C LYS A 95 -30.78 -13.83 -4.36
N LYS A 96 -30.86 -13.06 -3.29
CA LYS A 96 -29.80 -12.12 -2.90
C LYS A 96 -28.54 -12.91 -2.49
N LYS A 97 -27.43 -12.68 -3.19
CA LYS A 97 -26.14 -13.30 -2.89
C LYS A 97 -25.16 -12.24 -2.38
N GLN A 98 -24.58 -12.46 -1.20
CA GLN A 98 -23.54 -11.58 -0.70
C GLN A 98 -22.27 -11.71 -1.55
N GLN A 99 -21.73 -10.58 -1.99
CA GLN A 99 -20.47 -10.48 -2.72
C GLN A 99 -19.59 -9.43 -2.07
N PHE A 100 -18.30 -9.76 -1.85
CA PHE A 100 -17.33 -8.79 -1.35
C PHE A 100 -16.93 -7.81 -2.46
N ILE A 101 -16.88 -6.54 -2.10
CA ILE A 101 -16.29 -5.49 -2.92
C ILE A 101 -14.83 -5.38 -2.50
N LEU A 102 -13.92 -5.78 -3.36
CA LEU A 102 -12.50 -5.69 -3.10
C LEU A 102 -11.97 -4.31 -3.51
N ILE A 103 -11.01 -3.80 -2.73
CA ILE A 103 -10.11 -2.78 -3.25
C ILE A 103 -9.05 -3.50 -4.06
N GLU A 104 -8.82 -3.06 -5.30
CA GLU A 104 -7.78 -3.62 -6.14
C GLU A 104 -6.78 -2.53 -6.53
N ILE A 105 -5.49 -2.84 -6.35
CA ILE A 105 -4.37 -1.96 -6.65
C ILE A 105 -3.42 -2.75 -7.55
N GLN A 106 -3.42 -2.44 -8.84
CA GLN A 106 -2.58 -3.08 -9.84
C GLN A 106 -1.47 -2.11 -10.23
N VAL A 107 -0.22 -2.56 -10.15
CA VAL A 107 0.96 -1.78 -10.53
C VAL A 107 1.67 -2.47 -11.68
N GLU A 108 1.95 -1.70 -12.72
CA GLU A 108 2.77 -2.13 -13.87
C GLU A 108 4.09 -1.35 -13.86
N TRP A 109 5.16 -2.01 -14.26
CA TRP A 109 6.48 -1.40 -14.28
C TRP A 109 7.32 -1.90 -15.45
N ARG A 110 8.37 -1.17 -15.75
CA ARG A 110 9.39 -1.53 -16.74
C ARG A 110 10.78 -1.46 -16.10
N HIS A 111 11.55 -2.51 -16.22
CA HIS A 111 12.95 -2.53 -15.80
C HIS A 111 13.88 -2.07 -16.93
N SER A 112 13.68 -2.57 -18.15
CA SER A 112 14.41 -2.21 -19.37
C SER A 112 13.44 -2.07 -20.54
N SER A 113 13.95 -1.83 -21.74
CA SER A 113 13.14 -1.81 -22.95
C SER A 113 12.40 -3.13 -23.22
N GLU A 114 12.97 -4.26 -22.78
CA GLU A 114 12.44 -5.59 -23.04
C GLU A 114 11.77 -6.24 -21.82
N GLU A 115 12.01 -5.73 -20.61
CA GLU A 115 11.48 -6.31 -19.38
C GLU A 115 10.41 -5.42 -18.72
N SER A 116 9.18 -5.90 -18.73
CA SER A 116 8.05 -5.31 -18.00
C SER A 116 7.45 -6.33 -17.02
N GLY A 117 6.75 -5.83 -16.03
CA GLY A 117 6.02 -6.65 -15.07
C GLY A 117 4.74 -5.98 -14.63
N SER A 118 3.84 -6.78 -14.08
CA SER A 118 2.57 -6.32 -13.54
C SER A 118 2.18 -7.18 -12.36
N PHE A 119 1.87 -6.58 -11.23
CA PHE A 119 1.43 -7.29 -10.04
C PHE A 119 0.37 -6.50 -9.28
N GLY A 120 -0.70 -7.20 -8.89
CA GLY A 120 -1.83 -6.62 -8.17
C GLY A 120 -1.97 -7.13 -6.75
N VAL A 121 -2.55 -6.28 -5.92
CA VAL A 121 -2.96 -6.57 -4.55
C VAL A 121 -4.44 -6.29 -4.42
N ALA A 122 -5.19 -7.22 -3.84
CA ALA A 122 -6.59 -7.00 -3.48
C ALA A 122 -6.74 -6.95 -1.95
N LEU A 123 -7.55 -6.02 -1.45
CA LEU A 123 -7.92 -5.96 -0.04
C LEU A 123 -9.36 -6.39 0.13
N ARG A 124 -9.60 -7.31 1.06
CA ARG A 124 -10.93 -7.76 1.46
C ARG A 124 -11.21 -7.31 2.89
N TYR A 125 -12.29 -6.58 3.08
CA TYR A 125 -12.72 -6.17 4.40
C TYR A 125 -13.20 -7.36 5.24
N HIS A 126 -12.88 -7.34 6.50
CA HIS A 126 -13.37 -8.30 7.49
C HIS A 126 -14.07 -7.58 8.65
N SER A 127 -13.40 -6.62 9.28
CA SER A 127 -13.92 -5.82 10.39
C SER A 127 -13.25 -4.44 10.40
N PRO A 128 -13.71 -3.48 11.22
CA PRO A 128 -13.05 -2.18 11.34
C PRO A 128 -11.55 -2.27 11.65
N GLN A 129 -11.12 -3.33 12.33
CA GLN A 129 -9.75 -3.55 12.78
C GLN A 129 -8.97 -4.58 11.95
N THR A 130 -9.61 -5.21 10.94
CA THR A 130 -9.01 -6.34 10.23
C THR A 130 -9.38 -6.36 8.76
N ILE A 131 -8.39 -6.55 7.90
CA ILE A 131 -8.55 -6.84 6.47
C ILE A 131 -7.73 -8.06 6.07
N TYR A 132 -8.00 -8.58 4.89
CA TYR A 132 -7.14 -9.56 4.23
C TYR A 132 -6.49 -8.93 3.02
N ALA A 133 -5.16 -8.98 2.94
CA ALA A 133 -4.40 -8.65 1.75
C ALA A 133 -4.19 -9.93 0.92
N ILE A 134 -4.52 -9.87 -0.36
CA ILE A 134 -4.57 -11.01 -1.27
C ILE A 134 -3.69 -10.72 -2.48
N PRO A 135 -2.69 -11.56 -2.80
CA PRO A 135 -1.93 -11.42 -4.04
C PRO A 135 -2.84 -11.75 -5.24
N MET A 136 -3.03 -10.81 -6.14
CA MET A 136 -3.78 -11.02 -7.37
C MET A 136 -2.99 -11.97 -8.29
N GLY A 137 -3.67 -12.97 -8.83
CA GLY A 137 -3.00 -14.08 -9.53
C GLY A 137 -2.47 -15.17 -8.59
N GLY A 138 -2.66 -15.00 -7.27
CA GLY A 138 -2.30 -15.99 -6.25
C GLY A 138 -0.83 -16.00 -5.84
N TRP A 139 -0.52 -16.85 -4.88
CA TRP A 139 0.82 -16.96 -4.30
C TRP A 139 1.88 -17.43 -5.29
N ALA A 140 1.53 -18.29 -6.25
CA ALA A 140 2.47 -18.75 -7.26
C ALA A 140 2.97 -17.60 -8.15
N ALA A 141 2.07 -16.70 -8.56
CA ALA A 141 2.44 -15.50 -9.30
C ALA A 141 3.36 -14.58 -8.49
N PHE A 142 3.04 -14.34 -7.21
CA PHE A 142 3.88 -13.55 -6.33
C PHE A 142 5.28 -14.15 -6.19
N ARG A 143 5.40 -15.46 -5.89
CA ARG A 143 6.69 -16.14 -5.73
C ARG A 143 7.53 -16.13 -7.01
N ALA A 144 6.89 -16.21 -8.18
CA ALA A 144 7.59 -16.10 -9.46
C ALA A 144 8.26 -14.73 -9.64
N PHE A 145 7.62 -13.63 -9.21
CA PHE A 145 8.23 -12.31 -9.21
C PHE A 145 9.30 -12.16 -8.13
N GLU A 146 9.07 -12.69 -6.93
CA GLU A 146 10.02 -12.69 -5.82
C GLU A 146 11.33 -13.34 -6.20
N LEU A 147 11.28 -14.56 -6.75
CA LEU A 147 12.45 -15.33 -7.18
C LEU A 147 13.25 -14.62 -8.28
N LYS A 148 12.59 -13.88 -9.16
CA LYS A 148 13.24 -13.11 -10.21
C LYS A 148 13.82 -11.78 -9.71
N GLY A 149 13.56 -11.39 -8.46
CA GLY A 149 13.97 -10.09 -7.91
C GLY A 149 13.41 -8.87 -8.65
N LYS A 150 12.27 -9.04 -9.34
CA LYS A 150 11.76 -8.06 -10.32
C LYS A 150 10.66 -7.13 -9.81
N LEU A 151 10.27 -7.24 -8.55
CA LEU A 151 9.29 -6.32 -7.97
C LEU A 151 9.92 -4.94 -7.73
N PRO A 152 9.27 -3.85 -8.13
CA PRO A 152 9.75 -2.51 -7.84
C PRO A 152 9.66 -2.23 -6.34
N LYS A 153 10.57 -1.41 -5.83
CA LYS A 153 10.48 -0.86 -4.48
C LYS A 153 9.94 0.56 -4.55
N ILE A 154 8.91 0.83 -3.75
CA ILE A 154 8.24 2.12 -3.67
C ILE A 154 8.49 2.72 -2.30
N ALA A 155 9.07 3.91 -2.25
CA ALA A 155 9.19 4.70 -1.03
C ALA A 155 8.11 5.79 -1.04
N TYR A 156 7.19 5.74 -0.10
CA TYR A 156 6.21 6.80 0.12
C TYR A 156 6.74 7.78 1.16
N VAL A 157 6.85 9.05 0.76
CA VAL A 157 7.21 10.14 1.66
C VAL A 157 5.95 10.96 1.93
N PRO A 158 5.29 10.77 3.09
CA PRO A 158 4.12 11.57 3.45
C PRO A 158 4.51 13.04 3.68
N PRO A 159 3.56 13.97 3.58
CA PRO A 159 3.80 15.37 3.92
C PRO A 159 4.36 15.48 5.34
N PHE A 160 5.47 16.19 5.50
CA PHE A 160 6.06 16.43 6.82
C PHE A 160 5.21 17.45 7.56
N SER A 161 4.58 17.05 8.65
CA SER A 161 3.97 17.95 9.61
C SER A 161 4.74 17.85 10.93
N GLY A 162 5.32 18.97 11.36
CA GLY A 162 5.98 19.06 12.66
C GLY A 162 7.31 18.31 12.75
N LEU A 163 8.43 19.02 12.59
CA LEU A 163 9.75 18.52 12.99
C LEU A 163 9.88 18.74 14.50
N GLU A 164 10.11 17.66 15.24
CA GLU A 164 10.42 17.78 16.67
C GLU A 164 11.81 18.39 16.85
N PRO A 165 11.99 19.35 17.79
CA PRO A 165 13.29 19.96 18.07
C PRO A 165 14.33 18.92 18.52
N THR A 166 13.87 17.93 19.28
CA THR A 166 14.67 16.80 19.78
C THR A 166 14.01 15.49 19.41
N GLU A 167 14.79 14.52 19.00
CA GLU A 167 14.31 13.21 18.61
C GLU A 167 15.10 12.14 19.36
N LYS A 168 14.41 11.29 20.12
CA LYS A 168 15.03 10.16 20.82
C LYS A 168 15.34 9.06 19.81
N TRP A 169 16.42 8.33 20.01
CA TRP A 169 16.70 7.13 19.24
C TRP A 169 15.62 6.07 19.52
N LEU A 170 15.02 5.53 18.47
CA LEU A 170 13.95 4.56 18.55
C LEU A 170 14.31 3.31 17.74
N ASP A 171 13.76 2.18 18.16
CA ASP A 171 13.78 0.96 17.38
C ASP A 171 12.87 1.05 16.15
N ILE A 172 13.00 0.10 15.22
CA ILE A 172 12.33 0.15 13.93
C ILE A 172 10.80 0.05 14.06
N SER A 173 10.29 -0.67 15.08
CA SER A 173 8.86 -0.84 15.29
C SER A 173 8.15 0.45 15.72
N PRO A 174 8.61 1.21 16.75
CA PRO A 174 8.09 2.54 17.06
C PRO A 174 8.19 3.52 15.89
N ILE A 175 9.29 3.50 15.13
CA ILE A 175 9.44 4.36 13.95
C ILE A 175 8.32 4.09 12.94
N ARG A 176 8.08 2.82 12.61
CA ARG A 176 7.00 2.42 11.69
C ARG A 176 5.62 2.85 12.20
N GLN A 177 5.38 2.74 13.50
CA GLN A 177 4.13 3.20 14.10
C GLN A 177 3.94 4.72 13.95
N GLN A 178 4.97 5.53 14.19
CA GLN A 178 4.89 6.99 14.04
C GLN A 178 4.65 7.38 12.57
N VAL A 179 5.36 6.75 11.64
CA VAL A 179 5.15 6.95 10.20
C VAL A 179 3.71 6.54 9.81
N GLY A 180 3.23 5.40 10.28
CA GLY A 180 1.86 4.91 10.05
C GLY A 180 0.78 5.82 10.66
N LYS A 181 1.08 6.53 11.78
CA LYS A 181 0.21 7.54 12.37
C LYS A 181 0.23 8.90 11.62
N GLY A 182 1.02 9.00 10.54
CA GLY A 182 1.18 10.25 9.79
C GLY A 182 2.06 11.29 10.47
N GLN A 183 2.94 10.86 11.38
CA GLN A 183 3.87 11.70 12.13
C GLN A 183 5.35 11.40 11.77
N PRO A 184 5.72 11.36 10.49
CA PRO A 184 7.10 11.04 10.08
C PRO A 184 8.11 12.10 10.55
N GLY A 185 7.67 13.34 10.80
CA GLY A 185 8.51 14.42 11.28
C GLY A 185 9.08 14.17 12.68
N SER A 186 8.37 13.41 13.54
CA SER A 186 8.82 13.05 14.89
C SER A 186 9.91 11.98 14.92
N VAL A 187 10.17 11.31 13.79
CA VAL A 187 11.16 10.21 13.67
C VAL A 187 12.08 10.38 12.46
N LEU A 188 12.15 11.59 11.91
CA LEU A 188 12.88 11.86 10.67
C LEU A 188 14.39 11.58 10.81
N ARG A 189 15.01 12.00 11.93
CA ARG A 189 16.45 11.76 12.18
C ARG A 189 16.76 10.28 12.32
N ASN A 190 15.90 9.53 12.99
CA ASN A 190 15.98 8.07 13.06
C ASN A 190 15.95 7.41 11.68
N LEU A 191 15.07 7.88 10.78
CA LEU A 191 14.99 7.39 9.42
C LEU A 191 16.24 7.71 8.61
N LEU A 192 16.70 8.98 8.67
CA LEU A 192 17.89 9.45 7.95
C LEU A 192 19.17 8.72 8.41
N LEU A 193 19.37 8.58 9.72
CA LEU A 193 20.56 7.90 10.26
C LEU A 193 20.60 6.40 9.95
N ARG A 194 19.47 5.76 9.70
CA ARG A 194 19.40 4.35 9.28
C ARG A 194 19.72 4.17 7.80
N VAL A 195 19.41 5.16 6.96
CA VAL A 195 19.69 5.15 5.53
C VAL A 195 21.09 5.65 5.23
N CYS A 196 21.53 6.68 5.95
CA CYS A 196 22.83 7.32 5.81
C CYS A 196 23.53 7.33 7.18
N PRO A 197 24.10 6.20 7.62
CA PRO A 197 24.80 6.18 8.90
C PRO A 197 26.00 7.15 8.84
N PRO A 198 26.27 7.89 9.95
CA PRO A 198 27.42 8.77 10.01
C PRO A 198 28.72 7.97 9.82
N PRO A 199 29.76 8.58 9.24
CA PRO A 199 31.05 7.90 9.11
C PRO A 199 31.54 7.48 10.51
N GLN A 200 31.93 6.20 10.62
CA GLN A 200 32.53 5.72 11.87
C GLN A 200 33.81 6.51 12.12
N ARG A 201 33.85 7.21 13.23
CA ARG A 201 35.09 7.83 13.71
C ARG A 201 36.02 6.69 14.11
N GLY A 202 37.06 6.48 13.30
CA GLY A 202 38.17 5.61 13.65
C GLY A 202 38.96 6.17 14.85
#